data_8806e864cd930f7b09967cc9ae13d122
#
_entry.id   8806e864cd930f7b09967cc9ae13d122
#
_cell.length_a   1.000
_cell.length_b   1.000
_cell.length_c   1.000
_cell.angle_alpha   90.00
_cell.angle_beta   90.00
_cell.angle_gamma   90.00
#
_symmetry.space_group_name_H-M   'P 1'
#
loop_
_entity.id
_entity.type
_entity.pdbx_description
1 polymer ?
#
loop_
_entity_poly.entity_id
_entity_poly.type
_entity_poly.pdbx_seq_one_letter_code
_entity_poly.pdbx_strand_id
1 'polypeptide(L)'
;MSTRSHVGGLIIRRGFLVPCETLKTIMSIKSTIAAAYAAPFLISSAAFAGPYVNVEANASYPDGDYTGATTDIHVGYEGTTGDGQVAYYVQGGPAFTHTESTDDTETDFSGKVGASVGISEDLAVYGEISGISDEDSSGDDLINWGGKIGAKFTF
;
A
#
# COMPACT_ATOMS: atom_id res chain seq x y z
N MET A 1 44.61 66.78 9.22
CA MET A 1 45.83 66.21 8.73
C MET A 1 45.61 64.76 8.35
N SER A 2 45.73 64.56 7.11
CA SER A 2 45.98 63.29 6.35
C SER A 2 45.05 62.13 6.57
N THR A 3 44.05 62.09 5.75
CA THR A 3 43.24 60.92 5.30
C THR A 3 44.03 60.07 4.36
N ARG A 4 43.98 58.75 4.55
CA ARG A 4 44.28 57.76 3.49
C ARG A 4 43.16 56.81 3.34
N SER A 5 42.43 56.96 2.25
CA SER A 5 41.54 55.99 1.67
C SER A 5 42.31 54.75 1.19
N HIS A 6 41.86 53.58 1.54
CA HIS A 6 42.28 52.36 0.84
C HIS A 6 41.03 51.76 0.18
N VAL A 7 41.03 51.85 -1.14
CA VAL A 7 40.13 51.14 -2.04
C VAL A 7 40.68 49.73 -2.21
N GLY A 8 39.99 48.74 -1.69
CA GLY A 8 40.31 47.35 -1.87
C GLY A 8 39.21 46.66 -2.70
N GLY A 9 39.64 46.14 -3.82
CA GLY A 9 38.84 45.66 -4.92
C GLY A 9 37.81 44.58 -4.58
N LEU A 10 36.63 44.78 -5.11
CA LEU A 10 35.52 43.82 -5.13
C LEU A 10 35.77 42.83 -6.26
N ILE A 11 36.17 41.59 -5.93
CA ILE A 11 36.16 40.47 -6.87
C ILE A 11 34.77 39.88 -6.84
N ILE A 12 33.94 40.24 -7.81
CA ILE A 12 32.68 39.61 -8.07
C ILE A 12 32.93 38.27 -8.73
N ARG A 13 32.96 37.19 -7.95
CA ARG A 13 32.77 35.84 -8.50
C ARG A 13 31.29 35.63 -8.76
N ARG A 14 30.90 35.56 -10.02
CA ARG A 14 29.58 35.06 -10.43
C ARG A 14 29.47 33.61 -10.00
N GLY A 15 28.95 33.40 -8.79
CA GLY A 15 28.44 32.11 -8.37
C GLY A 15 27.10 31.88 -9.05
N PHE A 16 27.04 30.86 -9.85
CA PHE A 16 25.82 30.33 -10.46
C PHE A 16 24.96 29.79 -9.30
N LEU A 17 23.98 30.56 -8.86
CA LEU A 17 22.95 30.09 -7.91
C LEU A 17 22.02 29.16 -8.68
N VAL A 18 22.21 27.85 -8.52
CA VAL A 18 21.24 26.87 -8.90
C VAL A 18 20.07 27.01 -7.94
N PRO A 19 18.86 27.32 -8.41
CA PRO A 19 17.71 27.44 -7.52
C PRO A 19 17.43 26.08 -6.87
N CYS A 20 17.34 26.08 -5.55
CA CYS A 20 17.10 24.91 -4.69
C CYS A 20 15.70 24.27 -4.85
N GLU A 21 14.91 24.74 -5.80
CA GLU A 21 13.56 24.24 -6.02
C GLU A 21 13.49 22.97 -6.89
N THR A 22 14.57 22.65 -7.62
CA THR A 22 14.57 21.48 -8.50
C THR A 22 14.84 20.17 -7.76
N LEU A 23 15.27 20.23 -6.50
CA LEU A 23 15.53 19.02 -5.70
C LEU A 23 14.30 18.47 -4.97
N LYS A 24 13.23 19.26 -4.82
CA LYS A 24 12.02 18.80 -4.12
C LYS A 24 11.12 17.88 -4.95
N THR A 25 11.24 17.90 -6.27
CA THR A 25 10.37 17.12 -7.15
C THR A 25 10.83 15.66 -7.32
N ILE A 26 12.08 15.34 -6.98
CA ILE A 26 12.62 13.99 -7.16
C ILE A 26 12.42 13.11 -5.91
N MET A 27 12.10 13.69 -4.75
CA MET A 27 11.90 12.93 -3.51
C MET A 27 10.46 12.43 -3.29
N SER A 28 9.51 12.81 -4.14
CA SER A 28 8.10 12.44 -3.96
C SER A 28 7.68 11.12 -4.61
N ILE A 29 8.56 10.44 -5.33
CA ILE A 29 8.21 9.16 -6.00
C ILE A 29 8.59 7.94 -5.16
N LYS A 30 9.37 8.10 -4.10
CA LYS A 30 9.84 6.99 -3.26
C LYS A 30 8.90 6.56 -2.13
N SER A 31 7.89 7.35 -1.80
CA SER A 31 7.02 7.06 -0.65
C SER A 31 5.74 6.29 -0.97
N THR A 32 5.50 5.93 -2.24
CA THR A 32 4.24 5.25 -2.62
C THR A 32 4.39 3.74 -2.85
N ILE A 33 5.55 3.14 -2.63
CA ILE A 33 5.78 1.70 -2.93
C ILE A 33 5.95 0.84 -1.66
N ALA A 34 5.79 1.38 -0.48
CA ALA A 34 5.90 0.60 0.76
C ALA A 34 4.57 0.06 1.30
N ALA A 35 3.50 0.11 0.51
CA ALA A 35 2.24 -0.49 0.89
C ALA A 35 2.13 -1.91 0.31
N ALA A 36 2.03 -2.89 1.21
CA ALA A 36 1.50 -4.21 1.01
C ALA A 36 2.45 -5.30 0.50
N TYR A 37 3.13 -5.96 1.40
CA TYR A 37 3.45 -7.38 1.26
C TYR A 37 2.91 -8.18 2.46
N ALA A 38 1.57 -8.20 2.63
CA ALA A 38 0.94 -9.35 3.24
C ALA A 38 0.48 -10.21 2.07
N ALA A 39 1.27 -11.22 1.70
CA ALA A 39 0.76 -12.28 0.87
C ALA A 39 -0.31 -13.00 1.70
N PRO A 40 -1.58 -13.07 1.27
CA PRO A 40 -2.49 -14.00 1.88
C PRO A 40 -1.85 -15.37 1.68
N PHE A 41 -1.57 -16.06 2.77
CA PHE A 41 -1.30 -17.49 2.71
C PHE A 41 -2.60 -18.12 2.25
N LEU A 42 -2.74 -18.26 0.94
CA LEU A 42 -3.71 -19.17 0.38
C LEU A 42 -3.23 -20.56 0.82
N ILE A 43 -3.69 -20.98 1.98
CA ILE A 43 -3.63 -22.36 2.38
C ILE A 43 -4.48 -23.06 1.33
N SER A 44 -3.83 -23.70 0.37
CA SER A 44 -4.48 -24.59 -0.56
C SER A 44 -4.89 -25.85 0.21
N SER A 45 -5.93 -25.69 1.05
CA SER A 45 -6.70 -26.81 1.54
C SER A 45 -7.71 -27.11 0.46
N ALA A 46 -7.78 -28.38 0.09
CA ALA A 46 -8.71 -28.92 -0.87
C ALA A 46 -10.09 -28.23 -0.82
N ALA A 47 -10.45 -27.60 -1.93
CA ALA A 47 -11.80 -27.21 -2.38
C ALA A 47 -12.92 -27.21 -1.31
N PHE A 48 -12.85 -26.36 -0.33
CA PHE A 48 -14.00 -26.03 0.49
C PHE A 48 -14.58 -24.71 -0.04
N ALA A 49 -15.53 -24.80 -0.97
CA ALA A 49 -16.40 -23.68 -1.27
C ALA A 49 -17.28 -23.44 -0.05
N GLY A 50 -17.26 -22.21 0.48
CA GLY A 50 -18.10 -21.90 1.65
C GLY A 50 -17.75 -20.59 2.34
N PRO A 51 -18.51 -20.27 3.39
CA PRO A 51 -18.24 -19.11 4.22
C PRO A 51 -16.97 -19.32 5.08
N TYR A 52 -16.23 -18.24 5.29
CA TYR A 52 -15.03 -18.24 6.13
C TYR A 52 -14.89 -16.92 6.90
N VAL A 53 -14.01 -16.92 7.89
CA VAL A 53 -13.56 -15.71 8.59
C VAL A 53 -12.06 -15.56 8.33
N ASN A 54 -11.64 -14.38 7.94
CA ASN A 54 -10.24 -14.02 7.74
C ASN A 54 -9.83 -12.93 8.72
N VAL A 55 -8.67 -13.10 9.35
CA VAL A 55 -8.01 -12.07 10.14
C VAL A 55 -6.64 -11.83 9.53
N GLU A 56 -6.39 -10.60 9.11
CA GLU A 56 -5.17 -10.20 8.41
C GLU A 56 -4.59 -8.95 9.08
N ALA A 57 -3.29 -8.93 9.29
CA ALA A 57 -2.59 -7.76 9.78
C ALA A 57 -1.50 -7.33 8.81
N ASN A 58 -1.54 -6.08 8.40
CA ASN A 58 -0.62 -5.46 7.45
C ASN A 58 0.11 -4.32 8.14
N ALA A 59 1.43 -4.42 8.29
CA ALA A 59 2.25 -3.37 8.88
C ALA A 59 3.04 -2.62 7.80
N SER A 60 3.24 -1.32 8.02
CA SER A 60 3.96 -0.44 7.11
C SER A 60 5.30 -0.02 7.72
N TYR A 61 6.38 -0.17 6.93
CA TYR A 61 7.75 0.15 7.33
C TYR A 61 8.47 0.96 6.24
N PRO A 62 8.06 2.21 5.95
CA PRO A 62 8.79 3.05 5.02
C PRO A 62 10.20 3.31 5.57
N ASP A 63 11.21 3.12 4.71
CA ASP A 63 12.64 3.29 5.05
C ASP A 63 13.14 2.45 6.26
N GLY A 64 12.36 1.43 6.67
CA GLY A 64 12.70 0.53 7.77
C GLY A 64 12.10 0.90 9.12
N ASP A 65 11.46 2.06 9.22
CA ASP A 65 10.79 2.51 10.44
C ASP A 65 9.30 2.12 10.41
N TYR A 66 8.80 1.58 11.51
CA TYR A 66 7.39 1.27 11.67
C TYR A 66 6.58 2.57 11.67
N THR A 67 5.51 2.63 10.90
CA THR A 67 4.62 3.79 10.82
C THR A 67 3.18 3.50 11.18
N GLY A 68 2.80 2.22 11.17
CA GLY A 68 1.45 1.81 11.53
C GLY A 68 1.12 0.42 11.04
N ALA A 69 -0.07 -0.04 11.41
CA ALA A 69 -0.59 -1.33 10.97
C ALA A 69 -2.11 -1.27 10.80
N THR A 70 -2.62 -2.00 9.81
CA THR A 70 -4.05 -2.22 9.64
C THR A 70 -4.36 -3.69 9.95
N THR A 71 -5.36 -3.93 10.80
CA THR A 71 -5.88 -5.25 11.10
C THR A 71 -7.30 -5.38 10.57
N ASP A 72 -7.48 -6.25 9.57
CA ASP A 72 -8.77 -6.56 8.98
C ASP A 72 -9.38 -7.79 9.65
N ILE A 73 -10.68 -7.75 9.96
CA ILE A 73 -11.47 -8.91 10.38
C ILE A 73 -12.63 -9.06 9.41
N HIS A 74 -12.50 -10.00 8.48
CA HIS A 74 -13.45 -10.19 7.40
C HIS A 74 -14.27 -11.46 7.56
N VAL A 75 -15.53 -11.37 7.18
CA VAL A 75 -16.36 -12.54 6.83
C VAL A 75 -16.39 -12.61 5.31
N GLY A 76 -16.18 -13.80 4.78
CA GLY A 76 -16.12 -14.00 3.34
C GLY A 76 -16.78 -15.29 2.89
N TYR A 77 -16.84 -15.41 1.59
CA TYR A 77 -17.25 -16.61 0.88
C TYR A 77 -16.25 -16.89 -0.23
N GLU A 78 -15.80 -18.13 -0.30
CA GLU A 78 -14.93 -18.61 -1.37
C GLU A 78 -15.57 -19.77 -2.12
N GLY A 79 -15.17 -19.94 -3.37
CA GLY A 79 -15.67 -20.99 -4.21
C GLY A 79 -14.79 -21.27 -5.40
N THR A 80 -15.13 -22.34 -6.12
CA THR A 80 -14.54 -22.70 -7.39
C THR A 80 -15.62 -22.84 -8.46
N THR A 81 -15.28 -22.58 -9.72
CA THR A 81 -16.15 -22.92 -10.85
C THR A 81 -16.32 -24.44 -10.96
N GLY A 82 -17.39 -24.88 -11.63
CA GLY A 82 -17.73 -26.29 -11.71
C GLY A 82 -16.67 -27.19 -12.37
N ASP A 83 -15.76 -26.61 -13.14
CA ASP A 83 -14.59 -27.29 -13.73
C ASP A 83 -13.33 -27.23 -12.83
N GLY A 84 -13.41 -26.50 -11.69
CA GLY A 84 -12.30 -26.35 -10.75
C GLY A 84 -11.16 -25.45 -11.23
N GLN A 85 -11.27 -24.84 -12.41
CA GLN A 85 -10.18 -24.04 -12.99
C GLN A 85 -10.10 -22.64 -12.41
N VAL A 86 -11.23 -22.07 -11.98
CA VAL A 86 -11.27 -20.73 -11.38
C VAL A 86 -11.68 -20.83 -9.92
N ALA A 87 -10.81 -20.38 -9.03
CA ALA A 87 -11.16 -20.13 -7.65
C ALA A 87 -11.45 -18.63 -7.46
N TYR A 88 -12.43 -18.30 -6.64
CA TYR A 88 -12.80 -16.92 -6.35
C TYR A 88 -13.16 -16.76 -4.88
N TYR A 89 -13.05 -15.51 -4.41
CA TYR A 89 -13.53 -15.15 -3.08
C TYR A 89 -14.03 -13.71 -3.04
N VAL A 90 -14.88 -13.44 -2.07
CA VAL A 90 -15.32 -12.11 -1.67
C VAL A 90 -15.33 -12.05 -0.17
N GLN A 91 -14.82 -10.98 0.40
CA GLN A 91 -14.79 -10.79 1.85
C GLN A 91 -14.93 -9.33 2.22
N GLY A 92 -15.42 -9.06 3.44
CA GLY A 92 -15.51 -7.71 3.97
C GLY A 92 -15.78 -7.70 5.46
N GLY A 93 -15.47 -6.56 6.08
CA GLY A 93 -15.64 -6.37 7.52
C GLY A 93 -14.86 -5.18 8.04
N PRO A 94 -14.79 -5.01 9.37
CA PRO A 94 -14.08 -3.90 9.99
C PRO A 94 -12.57 -4.01 9.78
N ALA A 95 -11.94 -2.86 9.57
CA ALA A 95 -10.51 -2.64 9.52
C ALA A 95 -10.11 -1.69 10.66
N PHE A 96 -9.09 -2.02 11.40
CA PHE A 96 -8.54 -1.23 12.48
C PHE A 96 -7.17 -0.73 12.06
N THR A 97 -7.07 0.57 11.78
CA THR A 97 -5.81 1.19 11.33
C THR A 97 -5.17 1.95 12.48
N HIS A 98 -4.06 1.45 12.97
CA HIS A 98 -3.22 2.13 13.97
C HIS A 98 -2.12 2.92 13.30
N THR A 99 -1.98 4.20 13.67
CA THR A 99 -0.93 5.11 13.17
C THR A 99 -0.01 5.49 14.31
N GLU A 100 1.28 5.14 14.20
CA GLU A 100 2.26 5.37 15.28
C GLU A 100 2.49 6.85 15.57
N SER A 101 2.53 7.71 14.56
CA SER A 101 2.82 9.14 14.74
C SER A 101 1.79 9.89 15.60
N THR A 102 0.55 9.42 15.64
CA THR A 102 -0.56 10.00 16.43
C THR A 102 -0.95 9.15 17.61
N ASP A 103 -0.44 7.91 17.70
CA ASP A 103 -0.87 6.88 18.67
C ASP A 103 -2.39 6.67 18.66
N ASP A 104 -2.99 6.78 17.46
CA ASP A 104 -4.43 6.71 17.27
C ASP A 104 -4.81 5.45 16.49
N THR A 105 -6.05 4.98 16.71
CA THR A 105 -6.61 3.83 16.00
C THR A 105 -7.96 4.20 15.42
N GLU A 106 -8.05 4.18 14.11
CA GLU A 106 -9.27 4.41 13.37
C GLU A 106 -9.96 3.09 13.04
N THR A 107 -11.27 3.14 12.90
CA THR A 107 -12.07 1.96 12.54
C THR A 107 -12.83 2.24 11.27
N ASP A 108 -12.47 1.50 10.23
CA ASP A 108 -13.01 1.62 8.89
C ASP A 108 -13.74 0.35 8.48
N PHE A 109 -14.30 0.35 7.29
CA PHE A 109 -14.84 -0.84 6.65
C PHE A 109 -13.98 -1.17 5.43
N SER A 110 -13.52 -2.42 5.35
CA SER A 110 -12.73 -2.88 4.20
C SER A 110 -13.39 -4.07 3.53
N GLY A 111 -13.04 -4.26 2.25
CA GLY A 111 -13.52 -5.39 1.47
C GLY A 111 -12.54 -5.77 0.38
N LYS A 112 -12.55 -7.06 0.02
CA LYS A 112 -11.67 -7.63 -1.01
C LYS A 112 -12.45 -8.60 -1.88
N VAL A 113 -12.16 -8.60 -3.17
CA VAL A 113 -12.63 -9.59 -4.12
C VAL A 113 -11.45 -10.07 -4.94
N GLY A 114 -11.30 -11.37 -5.06
CA GLY A 114 -10.20 -11.96 -5.79
C GLY A 114 -10.61 -13.20 -6.57
N ALA A 115 -9.78 -13.50 -7.58
CA ALA A 115 -9.90 -14.73 -8.34
C ALA A 115 -8.51 -15.25 -8.73
N SER A 116 -8.41 -16.57 -8.89
CA SER A 116 -7.25 -17.23 -9.45
C SER A 116 -7.66 -18.25 -10.50
N VAL A 117 -6.84 -18.36 -11.54
CA VAL A 117 -7.07 -19.27 -12.65
C VAL A 117 -5.85 -20.17 -12.81
N GLY A 118 -6.06 -21.49 -12.75
CA GLY A 118 -5.05 -22.48 -13.09
C GLY A 118 -4.80 -22.45 -14.61
N ILE A 119 -3.59 -22.14 -15.02
CA ILE A 119 -3.16 -22.14 -16.43
C ILE A 119 -2.59 -23.51 -16.80
N SER A 120 -1.90 -24.15 -15.85
CA SER A 120 -1.39 -25.51 -15.93
C SER A 120 -1.36 -26.13 -14.54
N GLU A 121 -0.90 -27.40 -14.43
CA GLU A 121 -0.76 -28.09 -13.15
C GLU A 121 0.19 -27.32 -12.19
N ASP A 122 1.17 -26.63 -12.74
CA ASP A 122 2.22 -25.95 -11.98
C ASP A 122 2.09 -24.41 -11.97
N LEU A 123 1.14 -23.83 -12.73
CA LEU A 123 1.01 -22.39 -12.90
C LEU A 123 -0.42 -21.91 -12.67
N ALA A 124 -0.59 -20.99 -11.74
CA ALA A 124 -1.82 -20.22 -11.55
C ALA A 124 -1.55 -18.72 -11.64
N VAL A 125 -2.49 -17.97 -12.21
CA VAL A 125 -2.51 -16.51 -12.21
C VAL A 125 -3.64 -16.05 -11.30
N TYR A 126 -3.39 -15.00 -10.51
CA TYR A 126 -4.39 -14.46 -9.60
C TYR A 126 -4.46 -12.94 -9.67
N GLY A 127 -5.62 -12.42 -9.32
CA GLY A 127 -5.87 -10.98 -9.16
C GLY A 127 -6.79 -10.71 -7.99
N GLU A 128 -6.63 -9.55 -7.38
CA GLU A 128 -7.46 -9.06 -6.27
C GLU A 128 -7.70 -7.55 -6.43
N ILE A 129 -8.90 -7.13 -6.08
CA ILE A 129 -9.26 -5.72 -5.90
C ILE A 129 -9.70 -5.58 -4.45
N SER A 130 -9.22 -4.54 -3.79
CA SER A 130 -9.58 -4.19 -2.41
C SER A 130 -10.05 -2.75 -2.31
N GLY A 131 -10.87 -2.46 -1.31
CA GLY A 131 -11.29 -1.11 -0.96
C GLY A 131 -11.37 -0.99 0.55
N ILE A 132 -11.02 0.19 1.07
CA ILE A 132 -11.19 0.57 2.47
C ILE A 132 -11.89 1.93 2.50
N SER A 133 -12.91 2.06 3.36
CA SER A 133 -13.53 3.35 3.62
C SER A 133 -12.53 4.26 4.33
N ASP A 134 -12.68 5.56 4.11
CA ASP A 134 -11.84 6.60 4.72
C ASP A 134 -12.67 7.89 4.76
N GLU A 135 -12.30 8.83 5.59
CA GLU A 135 -12.88 10.17 5.61
C GLU A 135 -11.81 11.17 5.16
N ASP A 136 -12.18 12.07 4.26
CA ASP A 136 -11.29 13.16 3.90
C ASP A 136 -11.29 14.26 4.99
N SER A 137 -10.36 15.22 4.86
CA SER A 137 -10.25 16.35 5.79
C SER A 137 -11.49 17.27 5.84
N SER A 138 -12.43 17.07 4.94
CA SER A 138 -13.72 17.79 4.88
C SER A 138 -14.85 16.99 5.52
N GLY A 139 -14.60 15.73 5.90
CA GLY A 139 -15.60 14.81 6.45
C GLY A 139 -16.45 14.13 5.37
N ASP A 140 -15.97 14.09 4.14
CA ASP A 140 -16.62 13.37 3.06
C ASP A 140 -16.09 11.92 3.00
N ASP A 141 -17.02 10.96 2.88
CA ASP A 141 -16.69 9.54 2.75
C ASP A 141 -15.94 9.25 1.45
N LEU A 142 -14.82 8.61 1.54
CA LEU A 142 -14.00 8.15 0.43
C LEU A 142 -13.85 6.62 0.46
N ILE A 143 -13.44 6.06 -0.66
CA ILE A 143 -12.98 4.67 -0.72
C ILE A 143 -11.60 4.65 -1.37
N ASN A 144 -10.63 4.22 -0.59
CA ASN A 144 -9.28 3.97 -1.08
C ASN A 144 -9.21 2.60 -1.73
N TRP A 145 -8.93 2.58 -3.03
CA TRP A 145 -8.88 1.36 -3.81
C TRP A 145 -7.46 0.82 -3.95
N GLY A 146 -7.33 -0.48 -3.83
CA GLY A 146 -6.10 -1.22 -4.08
C GLY A 146 -6.32 -2.36 -5.08
N GLY A 147 -5.24 -2.84 -5.65
CA GLY A 147 -5.29 -4.02 -6.52
C GLY A 147 -3.94 -4.72 -6.58
N LYS A 148 -3.99 -6.03 -6.74
CA LYS A 148 -2.80 -6.84 -6.99
C LYS A 148 -3.06 -7.87 -8.08
N ILE A 149 -2.00 -8.21 -8.81
CA ILE A 149 -1.98 -9.31 -9.77
C ILE A 149 -0.67 -10.06 -9.60
N GLY A 150 -0.72 -11.37 -9.76
CA GLY A 150 0.46 -12.19 -9.63
C GLY A 150 0.32 -13.55 -10.30
N ALA A 151 1.45 -14.25 -10.35
CA ALA A 151 1.51 -15.63 -10.81
C ALA A 151 2.16 -16.49 -9.73
N LYS A 152 1.65 -17.70 -9.53
CA LYS A 152 2.16 -18.69 -8.59
C LYS A 152 2.62 -19.91 -9.38
N PHE A 153 3.89 -20.27 -9.18
CA PHE A 153 4.48 -21.51 -9.68
C PHE A 153 4.60 -22.51 -8.52
N THR A 154 4.22 -23.76 -8.78
CA THR A 154 4.36 -24.88 -7.85
C THR A 154 5.36 -25.87 -8.46
N PHE A 155 6.31 -26.38 -7.67
CA PHE A 155 7.37 -27.31 -8.11
C PHE A 155 7.20 -28.67 -7.43
#